data_4b548d0a764b81a7bbf70bb61be13616
#
_entry.id   4b548d0a764b81a7bbf70bb61be13616
#
_cell.length_a   1.000
_cell.length_b   1.000
_cell.length_c   1.000
_cell.angle_alpha   90.00
_cell.angle_beta   90.00
_cell.angle_gamma   90.00
#
_symmetry.space_group_name_H-M   'P 1'
#
loop_
_entity.id
_entity.type
_entity.pdbx_description
1 polymer ?
#
loop_
_entity_poly.entity_id
_entity_poly.type
_entity_poly.pdbx_seq_one_letter_code
_entity_poly.pdbx_strand_id
1 'polypeptide(L)'
;MIKSRICDLLGIQYPVFQGGMAWVADASLASAVSTAGGLGLISSINAGTEAVRNEIRKCRELTDKPFGVNIMLQAPNAEEIAHMVVEEGVKILTTGAGSPAKYMEMWKAAGIKVIPVVASVALALKMQAAGADAVVAEGAESGGHVGELHTMALVPQVVDALDIPVVAAGGICDGRGAAAAFMLGAEGIQVGTRFLAAEECTAHQVYKDKILKASDISTIVTGKSLGHPVRSLKTPFSKNFAKMEADPNVSPEEILAFGSGALRKAVKEGDLNGSYMAGECAGMVKKIEPAKEIVEDLILGAENRIRNFNLND
;
A
#
# COMPACT_ATOMS: atom_id res chain seq x y z
N MET A 1 -21.70 9.87 -7.17
CA MET A 1 -20.32 10.03 -6.67
C MET A 1 -20.32 9.68 -5.19
N ILE A 2 -19.44 8.80 -4.77
CA ILE A 2 -19.29 8.40 -3.36
C ILE A 2 -18.81 9.63 -2.58
N LYS A 3 -19.57 10.04 -1.57
CA LYS A 3 -19.16 11.13 -0.64
C LYS A 3 -18.16 10.56 0.35
N SER A 4 -17.03 11.27 0.56
CA SER A 4 -15.97 10.81 1.44
C SER A 4 -15.26 11.97 2.12
N ARG A 5 -15.14 11.92 3.45
CA ARG A 5 -14.32 12.86 4.22
C ARG A 5 -12.84 12.82 3.78
N ILE A 6 -12.37 11.70 3.23
CA ILE A 6 -11.01 11.56 2.69
C ILE A 6 -10.78 12.51 1.51
N CYS A 7 -11.76 12.66 0.61
CA CYS A 7 -11.63 13.57 -0.53
C CYS A 7 -11.49 15.03 -0.06
N ASP A 8 -12.32 15.44 0.90
CA ASP A 8 -12.28 16.81 1.45
C ASP A 8 -10.98 17.05 2.25
N LEU A 9 -10.53 16.05 3.01
CA LEU A 9 -9.32 16.12 3.84
C LEU A 9 -8.05 16.32 3.00
N LEU A 10 -7.97 15.64 1.83
CA LEU A 10 -6.75 15.55 1.02
C LEU A 10 -6.80 16.36 -0.27
N GLY A 11 -7.96 16.92 -0.62
CA GLY A 11 -8.14 17.65 -1.87
C GLY A 11 -8.09 16.77 -3.11
N ILE A 12 -8.49 15.49 -3.02
CA ILE A 12 -8.51 14.52 -4.12
C ILE A 12 -9.93 14.30 -4.63
N GLN A 13 -10.06 13.89 -5.90
CA GLN A 13 -11.36 13.67 -6.52
C GLN A 13 -11.98 12.33 -6.11
N TYR A 14 -11.19 11.29 -6.04
CA TYR A 14 -11.61 9.92 -5.73
C TYR A 14 -10.88 9.39 -4.49
N PRO A 15 -11.58 8.75 -3.55
CA PRO A 15 -10.96 8.23 -2.32
C PRO A 15 -10.21 6.91 -2.59
N VAL A 16 -9.27 6.94 -3.53
CA VAL A 16 -8.43 5.83 -3.97
C VAL A 16 -6.97 6.18 -3.76
N PHE A 17 -6.27 5.40 -2.95
CA PHE A 17 -4.84 5.50 -2.74
C PHE A 17 -4.12 4.40 -3.51
N GLN A 18 -3.05 4.74 -4.19
CA GLN A 18 -2.07 3.76 -4.60
C GLN A 18 -1.12 3.53 -3.43
N GLY A 19 -1.01 2.29 -2.96
CA GLY A 19 -0.21 1.93 -1.79
C GLY A 19 1.29 2.21 -1.95
N GLY A 20 1.97 2.56 -0.86
CA GLY A 20 3.41 2.76 -0.81
C GLY A 20 4.16 1.44 -0.97
N MET A 21 4.52 1.07 -2.19
CA MET A 21 5.19 -0.18 -2.54
C MET A 21 6.70 0.04 -2.70
N ALA A 22 7.50 -0.64 -1.88
CA ALA A 22 8.96 -0.55 -1.93
C ALA A 22 9.52 -0.82 -3.34
N TRP A 23 10.41 0.03 -3.83
CA TRP A 23 11.05 -0.01 -5.16
C TRP A 23 10.11 0.20 -6.37
N VAL A 24 8.79 0.17 -6.16
CA VAL A 24 7.76 0.27 -7.21
C VAL A 24 7.14 1.66 -7.25
N ALA A 25 6.71 2.16 -6.09
CA ALA A 25 5.97 3.42 -5.94
C ALA A 25 6.92 4.61 -6.07
N ASP A 26 7.14 5.06 -7.28
CA ASP A 26 7.97 6.18 -7.71
C ASP A 26 7.15 7.35 -8.25
N ALA A 27 7.80 8.41 -8.70
CA ALA A 27 7.17 9.59 -9.25
C ALA A 27 6.28 9.30 -10.46
N SER A 28 6.67 8.33 -11.32
CA SER A 28 5.89 7.98 -12.51
C SER A 28 4.51 7.45 -12.13
N LEU A 29 4.47 6.44 -11.28
CA LEU A 29 3.21 5.84 -10.83
C LEU A 29 2.40 6.82 -9.96
N ALA A 30 3.06 7.49 -8.99
CA ALA A 30 2.39 8.40 -8.08
C ALA A 30 1.72 9.58 -8.81
N SER A 31 2.42 10.21 -9.75
CA SER A 31 1.87 11.32 -10.53
C SER A 31 0.70 10.90 -11.42
N ALA A 32 0.77 9.71 -12.03
CA ALA A 32 -0.31 9.18 -12.86
C ALA A 32 -1.59 8.93 -12.07
N VAL A 33 -1.48 8.31 -10.88
CA VAL A 33 -2.63 8.08 -9.99
C VAL A 33 -3.19 9.39 -9.47
N SER A 34 -2.35 10.36 -9.10
CA SER A 34 -2.79 11.69 -8.65
C SER A 34 -3.49 12.45 -9.77
N THR A 35 -2.96 12.42 -10.98
CA THR A 35 -3.59 13.03 -12.17
C THR A 35 -4.93 12.38 -12.51
N ALA A 36 -5.08 11.09 -12.25
CA ALA A 36 -6.34 10.36 -12.39
C ALA A 36 -7.38 10.72 -11.30
N GLY A 37 -7.02 11.56 -10.33
CA GLY A 37 -7.91 12.03 -9.27
C GLY A 37 -7.84 11.23 -7.97
N GLY A 38 -6.99 10.21 -7.86
CA GLY A 38 -6.67 9.48 -6.64
C GLY A 38 -5.54 10.13 -5.85
N LEU A 39 -4.98 9.40 -4.89
CA LEU A 39 -3.75 9.75 -4.17
C LEU A 39 -2.62 8.81 -4.57
N GLY A 40 -1.66 9.30 -5.34
CA GLY A 40 -0.40 8.62 -5.59
C GLY A 40 0.55 8.78 -4.40
N LEU A 41 1.28 7.73 -4.06
CA LEU A 41 2.25 7.72 -2.98
C LEU A 41 3.63 7.34 -3.48
N ILE A 42 4.64 8.15 -3.14
CA ILE A 42 6.06 7.82 -3.34
C ILE A 42 6.53 7.00 -2.15
N SER A 43 7.21 5.89 -2.37
CA SER A 43 7.73 5.06 -1.28
C SER A 43 9.13 5.47 -0.88
N SER A 44 9.35 5.68 0.42
CA SER A 44 10.70 5.86 0.98
C SER A 44 11.36 4.53 1.39
N ILE A 45 10.67 3.40 1.24
CA ILE A 45 11.13 2.11 1.75
C ILE A 45 12.37 1.65 0.99
N ASN A 46 13.46 1.42 1.73
CA ASN A 46 14.76 1.00 1.20
C ASN A 46 15.39 1.99 0.20
N ALA A 47 14.95 3.24 0.16
CA ALA A 47 15.51 4.30 -0.65
C ALA A 47 16.37 5.25 0.19
N GLY A 48 17.47 5.76 -0.36
CA GLY A 48 18.25 6.82 0.29
C GLY A 48 17.47 8.14 0.30
N THR A 49 17.72 8.99 1.30
CA THR A 49 16.99 10.26 1.50
C THR A 49 16.98 11.14 0.25
N GLU A 50 18.13 11.30 -0.41
CA GLU A 50 18.24 12.10 -1.63
C GLU A 50 17.50 11.46 -2.83
N ALA A 51 17.42 10.14 -2.91
CA ALA A 51 16.63 9.47 -3.94
C ALA A 51 15.13 9.78 -3.77
N VAL A 52 14.63 9.75 -2.53
CA VAL A 52 13.24 10.12 -2.23
C VAL A 52 12.99 11.60 -2.54
N ARG A 53 13.92 12.49 -2.18
CA ARG A 53 13.85 13.92 -2.51
C ARG A 53 13.71 14.15 -4.01
N ASN A 54 14.51 13.46 -4.80
CA ASN A 54 14.46 13.55 -6.26
C ASN A 54 13.14 13.04 -6.83
N GLU A 55 12.59 11.94 -6.28
CA GLU A 55 11.27 11.45 -6.70
C GLU A 55 10.14 12.44 -6.34
N ILE A 56 10.20 13.11 -5.18
CA ILE A 56 9.24 14.16 -4.80
C ILE A 56 9.28 15.32 -5.80
N ARG A 57 10.48 15.81 -6.14
CA ARG A 57 10.66 16.92 -7.09
C ARG A 57 10.18 16.54 -8.48
N LYS A 58 10.56 15.36 -8.97
CA LYS A 58 10.10 14.81 -10.24
C LYS A 58 8.56 14.64 -10.28
N CYS A 59 7.94 14.19 -9.19
CA CYS A 59 6.49 14.07 -9.14
C CYS A 59 5.79 15.43 -9.30
N ARG A 60 6.34 16.50 -8.70
CA ARG A 60 5.83 17.88 -8.88
C ARG A 60 5.96 18.40 -10.31
N GLU A 61 6.96 17.95 -11.04
CA GLU A 61 7.11 18.31 -12.46
C GLU A 61 6.07 17.60 -13.33
N LEU A 62 5.62 16.40 -12.91
CA LEU A 62 4.69 15.56 -13.66
C LEU A 62 3.21 15.85 -13.36
N THR A 63 2.89 16.42 -12.19
CA THR A 63 1.49 16.69 -11.78
C THR A 63 1.38 17.87 -10.81
N ASP A 64 0.29 18.64 -10.96
CA ASP A 64 -0.13 19.68 -10.01
C ASP A 64 -1.10 19.16 -8.94
N LYS A 65 -1.45 17.87 -9.01
CA LYS A 65 -2.42 17.22 -8.10
C LYS A 65 -1.78 16.79 -6.78
N PRO A 66 -2.58 16.65 -5.71
CA PRO A 66 -2.07 16.15 -4.45
C PRO A 66 -1.45 14.76 -4.58
N PHE A 67 -0.26 14.58 -4.02
CA PHE A 67 0.39 13.29 -3.83
C PHE A 67 1.01 13.22 -2.44
N GLY A 68 1.37 12.04 -1.99
CA GLY A 68 1.97 11.84 -0.68
C GLY A 68 3.26 11.01 -0.71
N VAL A 69 3.85 10.85 0.47
CA VAL A 69 5.02 10.01 0.69
C VAL A 69 4.70 8.95 1.73
N ASN A 70 5.06 7.70 1.45
CA ASN A 70 4.95 6.60 2.41
C ASN A 70 6.28 6.40 3.13
N ILE A 71 6.27 6.48 4.46
CA ILE A 71 7.47 6.36 5.31
C ILE A 71 7.40 5.06 6.12
N MET A 72 8.46 4.22 6.01
CA MET A 72 8.68 3.09 6.88
C MET A 72 9.42 3.56 8.14
N LEU A 73 8.74 3.64 9.26
CA LEU A 73 9.29 4.26 10.49
C LEU A 73 10.40 3.46 11.16
N GLN A 74 10.55 2.17 10.83
CA GLN A 74 11.67 1.33 11.27
C GLN A 74 12.89 1.38 10.35
N ALA A 75 12.82 2.13 9.23
CA ALA A 75 13.98 2.27 8.34
C ALA A 75 15.11 3.03 9.04
N PRO A 76 16.40 2.68 8.81
CA PRO A 76 17.54 3.35 9.44
C PRO A 76 17.58 4.86 9.21
N ASN A 77 17.08 5.33 8.05
CA ASN A 77 17.03 6.74 7.66
C ASN A 77 15.65 7.38 7.89
N ALA A 78 14.77 6.77 8.68
CA ALA A 78 13.41 7.29 8.91
C ALA A 78 13.41 8.73 9.47
N GLU A 79 14.37 9.07 10.34
CA GLU A 79 14.50 10.41 10.91
C GLU A 79 14.89 11.45 9.84
N GLU A 80 15.86 11.15 8.99
CA GLU A 80 16.24 12.03 7.88
C GLU A 80 15.08 12.26 6.91
N ILE A 81 14.37 11.19 6.57
CA ILE A 81 13.17 11.27 5.70
C ILE A 81 12.07 12.11 6.38
N ALA A 82 11.86 11.94 7.70
CA ALA A 82 10.85 12.69 8.44
C ALA A 82 11.08 14.21 8.42
N HIS A 83 12.32 14.65 8.45
CA HIS A 83 12.70 16.06 8.31
C HIS A 83 12.65 16.52 6.85
N MET A 84 13.20 15.71 5.94
CA MET A 84 13.27 16.03 4.51
C MET A 84 11.89 16.27 3.89
N VAL A 85 10.85 15.51 4.28
CA VAL A 85 9.48 15.73 3.75
C VAL A 85 8.89 17.07 4.19
N VAL A 86 9.30 17.59 5.36
CA VAL A 86 8.93 18.96 5.80
C VAL A 86 9.65 19.99 4.97
N GLU A 87 10.97 19.85 4.77
CA GLU A 87 11.78 20.74 3.93
C GLU A 87 11.24 20.81 2.49
N GLU A 88 10.87 19.66 1.92
CA GLU A 88 10.26 19.58 0.60
C GLU A 88 8.79 20.01 0.58
N GLY A 89 8.19 20.40 1.71
CA GLY A 89 6.80 20.88 1.77
C GLY A 89 5.76 19.85 1.34
N VAL A 90 6.02 18.55 1.57
CA VAL A 90 5.05 17.47 1.37
C VAL A 90 3.83 17.71 2.27
N LYS A 91 2.63 17.43 1.76
CA LYS A 91 1.39 17.72 2.48
C LYS A 91 0.67 16.47 3.01
N ILE A 92 0.99 15.30 2.50
CA ILE A 92 0.33 14.04 2.85
C ILE A 92 1.38 12.97 3.10
N LEU A 93 1.30 12.31 4.26
CA LEU A 93 2.15 11.18 4.61
C LEU A 93 1.28 9.97 4.95
N THR A 94 1.67 8.81 4.44
CA THR A 94 1.30 7.53 5.02
C THR A 94 2.49 6.95 5.77
N THR A 95 2.27 6.21 6.84
CA THR A 95 3.36 5.60 7.61
C THR A 95 3.05 4.15 7.91
N GLY A 96 4.09 3.32 7.88
CA GLY A 96 4.01 1.92 8.25
C GLY A 96 5.16 1.50 9.16
N ALA A 97 5.07 0.30 9.74
CA ALA A 97 6.10 -0.32 10.57
C ALA A 97 6.58 0.59 11.71
N GLY A 98 5.69 0.99 12.60
CA GLY A 98 6.02 1.80 13.78
C GLY A 98 4.98 2.86 14.12
N SER A 99 5.29 3.66 15.15
CA SER A 99 4.43 4.77 15.58
C SER A 99 4.97 6.11 15.07
N PRO A 100 4.15 6.95 14.43
CA PRO A 100 4.53 8.29 13.99
C PRO A 100 4.65 9.30 15.14
N ALA A 101 4.30 8.94 16.38
CA ALA A 101 4.19 9.85 17.51
C ALA A 101 5.42 10.75 17.72
N LYS A 102 6.63 10.20 17.48
CA LYS A 102 7.90 10.97 17.61
C LYS A 102 7.95 12.19 16.68
N TYR A 103 7.32 12.10 15.50
CA TYR A 103 7.40 13.15 14.47
C TYR A 103 6.10 13.95 14.33
N MET A 104 5.04 13.54 15.03
CA MET A 104 3.69 14.07 14.84
C MET A 104 3.63 15.59 15.05
N GLU A 105 4.22 16.11 16.13
CA GLU A 105 4.23 17.55 16.42
C GLU A 105 4.85 18.35 15.26
N MET A 106 6.02 17.93 14.78
CA MET A 106 6.71 18.59 13.67
C MET A 106 5.88 18.55 12.37
N TRP A 107 5.31 17.41 12.05
CA TRP A 107 4.52 17.26 10.83
C TRP A 107 3.20 18.05 10.89
N LYS A 108 2.53 18.05 12.05
CA LYS A 108 1.31 18.84 12.24
C LYS A 108 1.59 20.34 12.19
N ALA A 109 2.70 20.81 12.76
CA ALA A 109 3.12 22.20 12.67
C ALA A 109 3.42 22.65 11.23
N ALA A 110 3.89 21.73 10.37
CA ALA A 110 4.09 21.93 8.93
C ALA A 110 2.78 21.81 8.10
N GLY A 111 1.65 21.55 8.74
CA GLY A 111 0.34 21.37 8.08
C GLY A 111 0.21 20.05 7.31
N ILE A 112 1.02 19.04 7.64
CA ILE A 112 1.02 17.74 6.98
C ILE A 112 -0.14 16.88 7.51
N LYS A 113 -0.85 16.20 6.62
CA LYS A 113 -1.83 15.18 6.94
C LYS A 113 -1.14 13.83 7.09
N VAL A 114 -1.35 13.17 8.23
CA VAL A 114 -0.66 11.92 8.58
C VAL A 114 -1.66 10.77 8.67
N ILE A 115 -1.43 9.73 7.87
CA ILE A 115 -2.35 8.60 7.68
C ILE A 115 -1.59 7.28 7.90
N PRO A 116 -1.49 6.80 9.16
CA PRO A 116 -0.79 5.55 9.48
C PRO A 116 -1.52 4.32 8.93
N VAL A 117 -0.74 3.31 8.51
CA VAL A 117 -1.24 1.98 8.18
C VAL A 117 -1.31 1.15 9.46
N VAL A 118 -2.47 0.52 9.69
CA VAL A 118 -2.76 -0.24 10.90
C VAL A 118 -3.36 -1.62 10.57
N ALA A 119 -3.01 -2.63 11.37
CA ALA A 119 -3.51 -4.00 11.20
C ALA A 119 -4.35 -4.48 12.40
N SER A 120 -4.72 -3.59 13.33
CA SER A 120 -5.56 -3.90 14.48
C SER A 120 -6.26 -2.67 15.04
N VAL A 121 -7.38 -2.88 15.75
CA VAL A 121 -8.12 -1.81 16.44
C VAL A 121 -7.25 -1.11 17.49
N ALA A 122 -6.48 -1.87 18.26
CA ALA A 122 -5.62 -1.30 19.29
C ALA A 122 -4.57 -0.34 18.71
N LEU A 123 -3.98 -0.70 17.56
CA LEU A 123 -3.04 0.17 16.85
C LEU A 123 -3.77 1.39 16.27
N ALA A 124 -4.96 1.22 15.72
CA ALA A 124 -5.77 2.29 15.17
C ALA A 124 -6.12 3.37 16.22
N LEU A 125 -6.59 2.96 17.40
CA LEU A 125 -6.86 3.86 18.53
C LEU A 125 -5.59 4.60 18.97
N LYS A 126 -4.45 3.91 19.04
CA LYS A 126 -3.17 4.54 19.36
C LYS A 126 -2.76 5.60 18.32
N MET A 127 -3.02 5.36 17.04
CA MET A 127 -2.72 6.31 15.97
C MET A 127 -3.64 7.54 16.04
N GLN A 128 -4.94 7.35 16.29
CA GLN A 128 -5.87 8.46 16.51
C GLN A 128 -5.45 9.30 17.71
N ALA A 129 -5.12 8.67 18.83
CA ALA A 129 -4.63 9.37 20.04
C ALA A 129 -3.32 10.13 19.79
N ALA A 130 -2.47 9.66 18.87
CA ALA A 130 -1.25 10.35 18.47
C ALA A 130 -1.50 11.55 17.52
N GLY A 131 -2.73 11.78 17.06
CA GLY A 131 -3.12 12.91 16.21
C GLY A 131 -3.16 12.59 14.71
N ALA A 132 -3.31 11.33 14.33
CA ALA A 132 -3.54 10.94 12.93
C ALA A 132 -4.79 11.61 12.36
N ASP A 133 -4.76 12.00 11.07
CA ASP A 133 -5.90 12.62 10.38
C ASP A 133 -6.86 11.59 9.78
N ALA A 134 -6.35 10.39 9.49
CA ALA A 134 -7.08 9.20 9.04
C ALA A 134 -6.19 7.98 9.31
N VAL A 135 -6.70 6.77 9.08
CA VAL A 135 -5.89 5.53 9.09
C VAL A 135 -6.15 4.70 7.85
N VAL A 136 -5.15 3.89 7.45
CA VAL A 136 -5.34 2.79 6.49
C VAL A 136 -5.45 1.49 7.28
N ALA A 137 -6.63 0.87 7.31
CA ALA A 137 -6.85 -0.46 7.90
C ALA A 137 -6.48 -1.53 6.85
N GLU A 138 -5.31 -2.16 7.03
CA GLU A 138 -4.76 -3.11 6.07
C GLU A 138 -4.94 -4.55 6.53
N GLY A 139 -5.77 -5.29 5.80
CA GLY A 139 -6.02 -6.70 6.03
C GLY A 139 -4.92 -7.63 5.50
N ALA A 140 -4.91 -8.85 6.02
CA ALA A 140 -3.91 -9.88 5.74
C ALA A 140 -3.87 -10.35 4.27
N GLU A 141 -4.86 -10.02 3.45
CA GLU A 141 -4.89 -10.28 2.01
C GLU A 141 -3.93 -9.40 1.21
N SER A 142 -3.33 -8.38 1.84
CA SER A 142 -2.38 -7.47 1.19
C SER A 142 -1.09 -8.18 0.77
N GLY A 143 -0.33 -7.57 -0.14
CA GLY A 143 1.04 -7.97 -0.49
C GLY A 143 2.06 -7.25 0.37
N GLY A 144 3.26 -7.83 0.52
CA GLY A 144 4.29 -7.30 1.40
C GLY A 144 4.05 -7.69 2.86
N HIS A 145 4.41 -6.84 3.80
CA HIS A 145 4.20 -7.11 5.23
C HIS A 145 2.71 -7.21 5.55
N VAL A 146 2.32 -8.25 6.27
CA VAL A 146 0.90 -8.52 6.57
C VAL A 146 0.67 -8.69 8.07
N GLY A 147 -0.52 -8.24 8.53
CA GLY A 147 -1.05 -8.57 9.84
C GLY A 147 -1.74 -9.94 9.84
N GLU A 148 -2.56 -10.19 10.87
CA GLU A 148 -3.29 -11.46 11.03
C GLU A 148 -4.76 -11.34 10.62
N LEU A 149 -5.41 -10.18 10.87
CA LEU A 149 -6.82 -9.99 10.57
C LEU A 149 -7.04 -9.72 9.08
N HIS A 150 -8.07 -10.35 8.53
CA HIS A 150 -8.52 -10.15 7.16
C HIS A 150 -9.41 -8.90 7.04
N THR A 151 -9.44 -8.29 5.86
CA THR A 151 -10.11 -7.02 5.55
C THR A 151 -11.58 -7.01 5.96
N MET A 152 -12.32 -8.09 5.66
CA MET A 152 -13.74 -8.23 5.99
C MET A 152 -14.02 -8.11 7.51
N ALA A 153 -13.11 -8.57 8.35
CA ALA A 153 -13.26 -8.52 9.82
C ALA A 153 -12.57 -7.29 10.43
N LEU A 154 -11.47 -6.83 9.85
CA LEU A 154 -10.69 -5.71 10.38
C LEU A 154 -11.40 -4.37 10.18
N VAL A 155 -11.84 -4.10 8.95
CA VAL A 155 -12.34 -2.78 8.56
C VAL A 155 -13.53 -2.32 9.41
N PRO A 156 -14.62 -3.10 9.59
CA PRO A 156 -15.76 -2.63 10.38
C PRO A 156 -15.38 -2.41 11.85
N GLN A 157 -14.53 -3.24 12.43
CA GLN A 157 -14.08 -3.05 13.82
C GLN A 157 -13.25 -1.76 13.99
N VAL A 158 -12.43 -1.40 13.00
CA VAL A 158 -11.65 -0.15 13.04
C VAL A 158 -12.58 1.04 12.82
N VAL A 159 -13.55 0.94 11.90
CA VAL A 159 -14.56 1.99 11.65
C VAL A 159 -15.38 2.27 12.91
N ASP A 160 -15.87 1.23 13.58
CA ASP A 160 -16.68 1.40 14.81
C ASP A 160 -15.89 2.00 15.98
N ALA A 161 -14.55 1.85 15.97
CA ALA A 161 -13.70 2.30 17.07
C ALA A 161 -13.15 3.73 16.91
N LEU A 162 -13.22 4.31 15.71
CA LEU A 162 -12.55 5.59 15.41
C LEU A 162 -13.53 6.69 15.01
N ASP A 163 -13.18 7.93 15.38
CA ASP A 163 -13.88 9.15 14.91
C ASP A 163 -13.29 9.69 13.59
N ILE A 164 -12.02 9.35 13.29
CA ILE A 164 -11.31 9.77 12.09
C ILE A 164 -11.62 8.83 10.91
N PRO A 165 -11.49 9.32 9.65
CA PRO A 165 -11.77 8.49 8.47
C PRO A 165 -10.90 7.23 8.39
N VAL A 166 -11.47 6.14 7.89
CA VAL A 166 -10.80 4.86 7.67
C VAL A 166 -10.72 4.54 6.18
N VAL A 167 -9.53 4.24 5.71
CA VAL A 167 -9.25 3.74 4.36
C VAL A 167 -9.03 2.24 4.44
N ALA A 168 -9.77 1.43 3.68
CA ALA A 168 -9.62 -0.02 3.66
C ALA A 168 -8.50 -0.44 2.69
N ALA A 169 -7.67 -1.39 3.09
CA ALA A 169 -6.64 -1.98 2.25
C ALA A 169 -6.57 -3.50 2.43
N GLY A 170 -6.08 -4.20 1.42
CA GLY A 170 -5.98 -5.66 1.40
C GLY A 170 -7.12 -6.31 0.61
N GLY A 171 -6.78 -7.14 -0.38
CA GLY A 171 -7.74 -7.89 -1.19
C GLY A 171 -8.54 -7.09 -2.23
N ILE A 172 -8.47 -5.76 -2.24
CA ILE A 172 -9.22 -4.88 -3.15
C ILE A 172 -8.50 -4.80 -4.50
N CYS A 173 -9.23 -5.13 -5.59
CA CYS A 173 -8.67 -5.17 -6.94
C CYS A 173 -9.54 -4.49 -8.01
N ASP A 174 -10.85 -4.46 -7.83
CA ASP A 174 -11.83 -3.89 -8.76
C ASP A 174 -13.01 -3.22 -8.02
N GLY A 175 -13.97 -2.72 -8.77
CA GLY A 175 -15.16 -2.05 -8.21
C GLY A 175 -15.99 -2.92 -7.28
N ARG A 176 -15.90 -4.26 -7.33
CA ARG A 176 -16.61 -5.17 -6.39
C ARG A 176 -15.98 -5.08 -5.00
N GLY A 177 -14.65 -5.22 -4.94
CA GLY A 177 -13.92 -5.09 -3.68
C GLY A 177 -14.01 -3.67 -3.11
N ALA A 178 -13.99 -2.65 -3.96
CA ALA A 178 -14.17 -1.27 -3.55
C ALA A 178 -15.59 -1.04 -2.96
N ALA A 179 -16.65 -1.53 -3.62
CA ALA A 179 -18.01 -1.45 -3.10
C ALA A 179 -18.16 -2.13 -1.74
N ALA A 180 -17.58 -3.34 -1.58
CA ALA A 180 -17.58 -4.06 -0.32
C ALA A 180 -16.89 -3.25 0.79
N ALA A 181 -15.73 -2.65 0.52
CA ALA A 181 -15.01 -1.81 1.49
C ALA A 181 -15.86 -0.61 1.97
N PHE A 182 -16.54 0.08 1.04
CA PHE A 182 -17.45 1.18 1.40
C PHE A 182 -18.65 0.69 2.21
N MET A 183 -19.22 -0.48 1.89
CA MET A 183 -20.30 -1.09 2.68
C MET A 183 -19.88 -1.54 4.07
N LEU A 184 -18.59 -1.81 4.29
CA LEU A 184 -18.00 -2.07 5.61
C LEU A 184 -17.75 -0.77 6.41
N GLY A 185 -18.08 0.40 5.86
CA GLY A 185 -17.95 1.70 6.49
C GLY A 185 -16.63 2.45 6.18
N ALA A 186 -15.77 1.92 5.32
CA ALA A 186 -14.58 2.65 4.89
C ALA A 186 -14.94 3.88 4.07
N GLU A 187 -14.15 4.95 4.19
CA GLU A 187 -14.32 6.19 3.45
C GLU A 187 -13.32 6.36 2.31
N GLY A 188 -12.46 5.40 2.12
CA GLY A 188 -11.51 5.30 1.02
C GLY A 188 -10.98 3.88 0.90
N ILE A 189 -10.24 3.64 -0.16
CA ILE A 189 -9.56 2.37 -0.41
C ILE A 189 -8.09 2.61 -0.75
N GLN A 190 -7.20 1.71 -0.30
CA GLN A 190 -5.83 1.66 -0.74
C GLN A 190 -5.58 0.37 -1.52
N VAL A 191 -4.99 0.49 -2.68
CA VAL A 191 -4.75 -0.61 -3.62
C VAL A 191 -3.26 -0.65 -3.99
N GLY A 192 -2.65 -1.82 -3.89
CA GLY A 192 -1.25 -2.03 -4.30
C GLY A 192 -1.15 -2.91 -5.54
N THR A 193 -1.51 -4.18 -5.41
CA THR A 193 -1.28 -5.23 -6.42
C THR A 193 -1.84 -4.90 -7.79
N ARG A 194 -3.00 -4.26 -7.89
CA ARG A 194 -3.59 -3.83 -9.17
C ARG A 194 -2.67 -2.82 -9.89
N PHE A 195 -2.08 -1.88 -9.17
CA PHE A 195 -1.19 -0.86 -9.73
C PHE A 195 0.17 -1.41 -10.18
N LEU A 196 0.56 -2.64 -9.79
CA LEU A 196 1.72 -3.32 -10.39
C LEU A 196 1.54 -3.55 -11.90
N ALA A 197 0.28 -3.66 -12.36
CA ALA A 197 -0.08 -3.78 -13.76
C ALA A 197 -0.48 -2.44 -14.40
N ALA A 198 -0.17 -1.31 -13.77
CA ALA A 198 -0.31 0.00 -14.42
C ALA A 198 0.77 0.18 -15.51
N GLU A 199 0.42 0.86 -16.61
CA GLU A 199 1.38 1.19 -17.67
C GLU A 199 2.52 2.03 -17.10
N GLU A 200 2.21 2.98 -16.21
CA GLU A 200 3.14 3.92 -15.58
C GLU A 200 3.98 3.28 -14.46
N CYS A 201 3.68 2.06 -14.05
CA CYS A 201 4.49 1.31 -13.11
C CYS A 201 5.82 0.91 -13.75
N THR A 202 6.95 1.32 -13.14
CA THR A 202 8.31 1.08 -13.65
C THR A 202 8.90 -0.27 -13.23
N ALA A 203 8.14 -1.13 -12.56
CA ALA A 203 8.59 -2.48 -12.24
C ALA A 203 8.90 -3.27 -13.51
N HIS A 204 9.94 -4.12 -13.45
CA HIS A 204 10.38 -4.93 -14.57
C HIS A 204 9.22 -5.75 -15.17
N GLN A 205 9.21 -5.92 -16.51
CA GLN A 205 8.12 -6.61 -17.22
C GLN A 205 7.85 -8.03 -16.69
N VAL A 206 8.88 -8.75 -16.28
CA VAL A 206 8.74 -10.07 -15.63
C VAL A 206 7.84 -10.01 -14.39
N TYR A 207 7.87 -8.90 -13.60
CA TYR A 207 6.99 -8.75 -12.46
C TYR A 207 5.54 -8.63 -12.91
N LYS A 208 5.27 -7.75 -13.88
CA LYS A 208 3.93 -7.57 -14.46
C LYS A 208 3.40 -8.89 -15.03
N ASP A 209 4.22 -9.61 -15.78
CA ASP A 209 3.86 -10.90 -16.36
C ASP A 209 3.50 -11.96 -15.32
N LYS A 210 4.23 -11.99 -14.18
CA LYS A 210 3.92 -12.90 -13.07
C LYS A 210 2.58 -12.54 -12.41
N ILE A 211 2.26 -11.27 -12.26
CA ILE A 211 0.96 -10.80 -11.77
C ILE A 211 -0.16 -11.25 -12.72
N LEU A 212 -0.02 -11.00 -14.02
CA LEU A 212 -1.03 -11.36 -15.01
C LEU A 212 -1.30 -12.87 -15.11
N LYS A 213 -0.28 -13.70 -14.81
CA LYS A 213 -0.37 -15.17 -14.80
C LYS A 213 -0.82 -15.74 -13.45
N ALA A 214 -1.02 -14.90 -12.43
CA ALA A 214 -1.42 -15.36 -11.12
C ALA A 214 -2.84 -15.94 -11.12
N SER A 215 -3.05 -16.92 -10.25
CA SER A 215 -4.35 -17.50 -9.89
C SER A 215 -4.68 -17.19 -8.42
N ASP A 216 -5.82 -17.66 -7.97
CA ASP A 216 -6.31 -17.58 -6.59
C ASP A 216 -5.34 -18.17 -5.53
N ILE A 217 -4.58 -19.21 -5.91
CA ILE A 217 -3.65 -19.91 -5.02
C ILE A 217 -2.18 -19.49 -5.21
N SER A 218 -1.92 -18.42 -5.96
CA SER A 218 -0.55 -18.05 -6.37
C SER A 218 0.29 -17.35 -5.29
N THR A 219 -0.27 -17.03 -4.13
CA THR A 219 0.48 -16.35 -3.06
C THR A 219 0.86 -17.29 -1.90
N ILE A 220 1.88 -16.89 -1.15
CA ILE A 220 2.34 -17.54 0.07
C ILE A 220 2.81 -16.48 1.07
N VAL A 221 2.63 -16.74 2.36
CA VAL A 221 3.22 -15.92 3.43
C VAL A 221 4.44 -16.63 3.98
N THR A 222 5.57 -15.94 4.02
CA THR A 222 6.84 -16.37 4.61
C THR A 222 7.33 -15.37 5.65
N GLY A 223 8.34 -15.68 6.44
CA GLY A 223 8.90 -14.77 7.45
C GLY A 223 8.13 -14.74 8.79
N LYS A 224 7.19 -15.67 9.00
CA LYS A 224 6.45 -15.75 10.27
C LYS A 224 7.35 -16.10 11.45
N SER A 225 8.29 -17.03 11.26
CA SER A 225 9.25 -17.45 12.28
C SER A 225 10.19 -16.30 12.71
N LEU A 226 10.37 -15.33 11.82
CA LEU A 226 11.21 -14.14 12.07
C LEU A 226 10.44 -12.95 12.64
N GLY A 227 9.11 -13.09 12.85
CA GLY A 227 8.25 -11.97 13.29
C GLY A 227 7.94 -10.93 12.21
N HIS A 228 8.29 -11.21 10.96
CA HIS A 228 8.09 -10.32 9.81
C HIS A 228 7.36 -11.04 8.67
N PRO A 229 6.07 -11.41 8.84
CA PRO A 229 5.33 -12.11 7.81
C PRO A 229 5.18 -11.25 6.55
N VAL A 230 5.51 -11.84 5.40
CA VAL A 230 5.47 -11.19 4.08
C VAL A 230 4.71 -12.06 3.09
N ARG A 231 3.69 -11.50 2.43
CA ARG A 231 2.98 -12.16 1.33
C ARG A 231 3.63 -11.83 -0.01
N SER A 232 3.96 -12.88 -0.76
CA SER A 232 4.51 -12.79 -2.12
C SER A 232 3.93 -13.86 -3.03
N LEU A 233 4.18 -13.76 -4.34
CA LEU A 233 3.88 -14.84 -5.29
C LEU A 233 4.75 -16.07 -4.97
N LYS A 234 4.17 -17.26 -5.19
CA LYS A 234 4.89 -18.54 -5.14
C LYS A 234 5.91 -18.62 -6.26
N THR A 235 7.18 -18.50 -5.92
CA THR A 235 8.34 -18.58 -6.81
C THR A 235 9.34 -19.59 -6.24
N PRO A 236 10.40 -19.98 -6.97
CA PRO A 236 11.49 -20.76 -6.39
C PRO A 236 12.06 -20.11 -5.11
N PHE A 237 12.22 -18.77 -5.11
CA PHE A 237 12.66 -18.01 -3.95
C PHE A 237 11.74 -18.24 -2.73
N SER A 238 10.43 -17.93 -2.85
CA SER A 238 9.52 -18.02 -1.70
C SER A 238 9.33 -19.46 -1.20
N LYS A 239 9.40 -20.45 -2.10
CA LYS A 239 9.38 -21.86 -1.73
C LYS A 239 10.63 -22.28 -0.95
N ASN A 240 11.81 -21.80 -1.37
CA ASN A 240 13.05 -22.08 -0.67
C ASN A 240 13.09 -21.36 0.68
N PHE A 241 12.62 -20.11 0.74
CA PHE A 241 12.49 -19.37 1.99
C PHE A 241 11.62 -20.15 3.00
N ALA A 242 10.44 -20.62 2.57
CA ALA A 242 9.54 -21.41 3.42
C ALA A 242 10.18 -22.74 3.89
N LYS A 243 11.01 -23.39 3.06
CA LYS A 243 11.76 -24.59 3.45
C LYS A 243 12.79 -24.27 4.51
N MET A 244 13.55 -23.16 4.36
CA MET A 244 14.52 -22.71 5.34
C MET A 244 13.86 -22.41 6.69
N GLU A 245 12.68 -21.75 6.68
CA GLU A 245 11.90 -21.48 7.91
C GLU A 245 11.45 -22.76 8.63
N ALA A 246 11.22 -23.84 7.90
CA ALA A 246 10.78 -25.12 8.44
C ALA A 246 11.93 -26.03 8.92
N ASP A 247 13.17 -25.70 8.55
CA ASP A 247 14.35 -26.49 8.92
C ASP A 247 14.95 -25.98 10.25
N PRO A 248 14.92 -26.78 11.32
CA PRO A 248 15.46 -26.39 12.62
C PRO A 248 16.99 -26.20 12.64
N ASN A 249 17.71 -26.63 11.59
CA ASN A 249 19.15 -26.46 11.48
C ASN A 249 19.54 -25.16 10.78
N VAL A 250 18.59 -24.40 10.22
CA VAL A 250 18.85 -23.11 9.56
C VAL A 250 18.62 -21.99 10.57
N SER A 251 19.62 -21.14 10.76
CA SER A 251 19.52 -20.02 11.71
C SER A 251 18.65 -18.88 11.17
N PRO A 252 18.05 -18.05 12.05
CA PRO A 252 17.33 -16.83 11.65
C PRO A 252 18.20 -15.90 10.79
N GLU A 253 19.48 -15.79 11.10
CA GLU A 253 20.44 -14.95 10.38
C GLU A 253 20.65 -15.42 8.94
N GLU A 254 20.72 -16.73 8.71
CA GLU A 254 20.83 -17.31 7.36
C GLU A 254 19.57 -17.05 6.54
N ILE A 255 18.37 -17.16 7.16
CA ILE A 255 17.11 -16.88 6.49
C ILE A 255 17.03 -15.40 6.13
N LEU A 256 17.39 -14.48 7.03
CA LEU A 256 17.44 -13.04 6.77
C LEU A 256 18.41 -12.69 5.65
N ALA A 257 19.61 -13.29 5.65
CA ALA A 257 20.61 -13.09 4.61
C ALA A 257 20.10 -13.57 3.23
N PHE A 258 19.41 -14.71 3.18
CA PHE A 258 18.80 -15.23 1.96
C PHE A 258 17.70 -14.26 1.42
N GLY A 259 16.93 -13.65 2.31
CA GLY A 259 15.87 -12.69 1.97
C GLY A 259 16.37 -11.32 1.52
N SER A 260 17.62 -10.97 1.88
CA SER A 260 18.16 -9.64 1.66
C SER A 260 18.24 -9.25 0.18
N GLY A 261 17.67 -8.09 -0.17
CA GLY A 261 17.70 -7.56 -1.53
C GLY A 261 16.79 -8.28 -2.55
N ALA A 262 16.12 -9.38 -2.16
CA ALA A 262 15.32 -10.19 -3.07
C ALA A 262 14.16 -9.41 -3.74
N LEU A 263 13.52 -8.47 -3.04
CA LEU A 263 12.49 -7.62 -3.62
C LEU A 263 13.07 -6.67 -4.67
N ARG A 264 14.21 -6.02 -4.39
CA ARG A 264 14.86 -5.13 -5.34
C ARG A 264 15.22 -5.86 -6.64
N LYS A 265 15.79 -7.07 -6.53
CA LYS A 265 16.11 -7.92 -7.69
C LYS A 265 14.85 -8.24 -8.53
N ALA A 266 13.73 -8.57 -7.88
CA ALA A 266 12.47 -8.82 -8.58
C ALA A 266 11.96 -7.57 -9.31
N VAL A 267 11.96 -6.40 -8.64
CA VAL A 267 11.38 -5.16 -9.18
C VAL A 267 12.25 -4.54 -10.27
N LYS A 268 13.57 -4.46 -10.05
CA LYS A 268 14.49 -3.72 -10.94
C LYS A 268 15.15 -4.60 -12.00
N GLU A 269 15.37 -5.88 -11.71
CA GLU A 269 16.16 -6.78 -12.56
C GLU A 269 15.30 -7.90 -13.16
N GLY A 270 14.07 -8.11 -12.65
CA GLY A 270 13.21 -9.23 -13.08
C GLY A 270 13.77 -10.60 -12.73
N ASP A 271 14.67 -10.67 -11.73
CA ASP A 271 15.32 -11.92 -11.33
C ASP A 271 14.29 -12.96 -10.87
N LEU A 272 14.28 -14.12 -11.52
CA LEU A 272 13.34 -15.21 -11.22
C LEU A 272 13.48 -15.74 -9.78
N ASN A 273 14.63 -15.52 -9.15
CA ASN A 273 14.91 -15.84 -7.75
C ASN A 273 14.62 -14.64 -6.81
N GLY A 274 13.93 -13.61 -7.29
CA GLY A 274 13.51 -12.49 -6.48
C GLY A 274 12.22 -12.73 -5.70
N SER A 275 11.93 -11.85 -4.74
CA SER A 275 10.67 -11.80 -4.00
C SER A 275 9.66 -10.92 -4.74
N TYR A 276 8.58 -11.49 -5.19
CA TYR A 276 7.50 -10.81 -5.92
C TYR A 276 6.32 -10.56 -4.99
N MET A 277 6.37 -9.48 -4.20
CA MET A 277 5.31 -9.13 -3.25
C MET A 277 4.01 -8.82 -3.99
N ALA A 278 2.93 -9.52 -3.62
CA ALA A 278 1.59 -9.32 -4.18
C ALA A 278 0.53 -9.86 -3.22
N GLY A 279 -0.63 -9.21 -3.18
CA GLY A 279 -1.79 -9.64 -2.40
C GLY A 279 -2.53 -10.81 -3.03
N GLU A 280 -3.46 -11.40 -2.29
CA GLU A 280 -4.29 -12.53 -2.73
C GLU A 280 -5.10 -12.19 -3.98
N CYS A 281 -5.46 -10.93 -4.16
CA CYS A 281 -6.18 -10.45 -5.34
C CYS A 281 -5.35 -10.46 -6.63
N ALA A 282 -4.08 -10.89 -6.62
CA ALA A 282 -3.24 -10.99 -7.84
C ALA A 282 -3.92 -11.80 -8.94
N GLY A 283 -4.63 -12.89 -8.58
CA GLY A 283 -5.38 -13.71 -9.51
C GLY A 283 -6.50 -12.98 -10.27
N MET A 284 -6.90 -11.79 -9.81
CA MET A 284 -7.94 -10.95 -10.45
C MET A 284 -7.36 -9.96 -11.46
N VAL A 285 -6.05 -9.70 -11.46
CA VAL A 285 -5.39 -8.78 -12.38
C VAL A 285 -5.16 -9.49 -13.72
N LYS A 286 -5.76 -8.99 -14.81
CA LYS A 286 -5.77 -9.68 -16.10
C LYS A 286 -5.18 -8.91 -17.27
N LYS A 287 -4.94 -7.61 -17.11
CA LYS A 287 -4.39 -6.73 -18.15
C LYS A 287 -3.48 -5.67 -17.58
N ILE A 288 -2.57 -5.16 -18.39
CA ILE A 288 -1.86 -3.91 -18.15
C ILE A 288 -2.73 -2.79 -18.73
N GLU A 289 -2.89 -1.71 -17.98
CA GLU A 289 -3.74 -0.59 -18.37
C GLU A 289 -3.26 0.71 -17.71
N PRO A 290 -3.63 1.89 -18.25
CA PRO A 290 -3.31 3.16 -17.62
C PRO A 290 -3.81 3.26 -16.17
N ALA A 291 -3.04 3.91 -15.30
CA ALA A 291 -3.44 4.14 -13.91
C ALA A 291 -4.81 4.84 -13.80
N LYS A 292 -5.14 5.70 -14.78
CA LYS A 292 -6.44 6.34 -14.88
C LYS A 292 -7.58 5.34 -15.00
N GLU A 293 -7.47 4.35 -15.88
CA GLU A 293 -8.50 3.32 -16.05
C GLU A 293 -8.67 2.48 -14.79
N ILE A 294 -7.56 2.20 -14.08
CA ILE A 294 -7.59 1.48 -12.81
C ILE A 294 -8.38 2.27 -11.75
N VAL A 295 -8.10 3.58 -11.60
CA VAL A 295 -8.80 4.45 -10.64
C VAL A 295 -10.29 4.55 -10.99
N GLU A 296 -10.61 4.74 -12.27
CA GLU A 296 -11.99 4.84 -12.75
C GLU A 296 -12.76 3.52 -12.54
N ASP A 297 -12.17 2.37 -12.89
CA ASP A 297 -12.79 1.05 -12.67
C ASP A 297 -13.11 0.80 -11.19
N LEU A 298 -12.19 1.15 -10.29
CA LEU A 298 -12.39 1.01 -8.85
C LEU A 298 -13.60 1.83 -8.36
N ILE A 299 -13.69 3.09 -8.73
CA ILE A 299 -14.72 3.99 -8.20
C ILE A 299 -16.05 3.89 -8.95
N LEU A 300 -16.03 3.99 -10.29
CA LEU A 300 -17.26 3.90 -11.08
C LEU A 300 -17.86 2.50 -10.99
N GLY A 301 -16.99 1.47 -10.94
CA GLY A 301 -17.41 0.09 -10.69
C GLY A 301 -18.08 -0.08 -9.33
N ALA A 302 -17.54 0.53 -8.27
CA ALA A 302 -18.15 0.51 -6.95
C ALA A 302 -19.49 1.24 -6.92
N GLU A 303 -19.54 2.46 -7.47
CA GLU A 303 -20.80 3.24 -7.55
C GLU A 303 -21.90 2.48 -8.29
N ASN A 304 -21.54 1.86 -9.42
CA ASN A 304 -22.49 1.07 -10.21
C ASN A 304 -23.02 -0.15 -9.43
N ARG A 305 -22.14 -0.85 -8.71
CA ARG A 305 -22.52 -1.97 -7.84
C ARG A 305 -23.45 -1.56 -6.73
N ILE A 306 -23.14 -0.48 -6.02
CA ILE A 306 -23.96 0.02 -4.90
C ILE A 306 -25.35 0.47 -5.39
N ARG A 307 -25.42 1.20 -6.54
CA ARG A 307 -26.69 1.68 -7.10
C ARG A 307 -27.58 0.56 -7.62
N ASN A 308 -26.97 -0.46 -8.22
CA ASN A 308 -27.71 -1.56 -8.85
C ASN A 308 -27.81 -2.80 -7.94
N PHE A 309 -27.52 -2.64 -6.66
CA PHE A 309 -27.72 -3.70 -5.69
C PHE A 309 -29.22 -3.80 -5.39
N ASN A 310 -29.91 -4.71 -6.09
CA ASN A 310 -31.29 -5.07 -5.81
C ASN A 310 -31.26 -6.30 -4.89
N LEU A 311 -31.82 -6.17 -3.69
CA LEU A 311 -32.32 -7.32 -2.97
C LEU A 311 -33.53 -7.79 -3.80
N ASN A 312 -33.39 -8.91 -4.49
CA ASN A 312 -34.56 -9.55 -5.08
C ASN A 312 -35.49 -9.88 -3.92
N ASP A 313 -36.69 -9.31 -3.95
CA ASP A 313 -37.79 -9.55 -3.01
C ASP A 313 -38.14 -11.05 -2.92
#